data_1573542d67be5d79eafd03cbde820848
#
_entry.id   1573542d67be5d79eafd03cbde820848
#
_cell.length_a   1.000
_cell.length_b   1.000
_cell.length_c   1.000
_cell.angle_alpha   90.00
_cell.angle_beta   90.00
_cell.angle_gamma   90.00
#
_symmetry.space_group_name_H-M   'P 1'
#
loop_
_entity.id
_entity.type
_entity.pdbx_description
1 polymer ?
#
loop_
_entity_poly.entity_id
_entity_poly.type
_entity_poly.pdbx_seq_one_letter_code
_entity_poly.pdbx_strand_id
1 'polypeptide(L)'
;MNQSIAQFALVVDDYDRAIDFYINKLHFVLIEDTILNETKRWVVIKPKGDGECKILLAKAANDEQKTRIGNQTGGRVFLFLHTDDLDRDYKNLQLHDIKIIRPPCIEAFGKVLVFEDLYGNLWDLIEPKN
;
A
#
# COMPACT_ATOMS: atom_id res chain seq x y z
N MET A 1 -16.19 -24.31 6.68
CA MET A 1 -16.11 -23.25 5.66
C MET A 1 -14.70 -22.71 5.58
N ASN A 2 -14.17 -22.50 4.39
CA ASN A 2 -12.81 -22.02 4.21
C ASN A 2 -12.82 -20.81 3.25
N GLN A 3 -12.68 -19.62 3.80
CA GLN A 3 -12.74 -18.37 3.04
C GLN A 3 -11.57 -17.46 3.43
N SER A 4 -11.15 -16.61 2.50
CA SER A 4 -10.13 -15.60 2.73
C SER A 4 -10.36 -14.42 1.80
N ILE A 5 -9.84 -13.25 2.20
CA ILE A 5 -9.87 -12.09 1.32
C ILE A 5 -8.76 -12.25 0.28
N ALA A 6 -9.14 -12.36 -0.98
CA ALA A 6 -8.18 -12.58 -2.07
C ALA A 6 -7.47 -11.28 -2.47
N GLN A 7 -8.23 -10.19 -2.61
CA GLN A 7 -7.70 -8.87 -2.97
C GLN A 7 -8.73 -7.77 -2.75
N PHE A 8 -8.28 -6.55 -2.79
CA PHE A 8 -9.13 -5.37 -2.70
C PHE A 8 -8.57 -4.27 -3.62
N ALA A 9 -9.38 -3.27 -3.92
CA ALA A 9 -9.01 -2.20 -4.84
C ALA A 9 -8.46 -0.98 -4.10
N LEU A 10 -7.40 -0.40 -4.66
CA LEU A 10 -6.84 0.88 -4.25
C LEU A 10 -6.98 1.82 -5.45
N VAL A 11 -7.76 2.89 -5.29
CA VAL A 11 -8.00 3.84 -6.38
C VAL A 11 -6.78 4.72 -6.58
N VAL A 12 -6.31 4.82 -7.82
CA VAL A 12 -5.12 5.58 -8.19
C VAL A 12 -5.43 6.53 -9.35
N ASP A 13 -4.56 7.50 -9.59
CA ASP A 13 -4.70 8.43 -10.72
C ASP A 13 -4.03 7.89 -11.99
N ASP A 14 -2.97 7.12 -11.85
CA ASP A 14 -2.15 6.65 -12.95
C ASP A 14 -1.50 5.32 -12.58
N TYR A 15 -1.60 4.33 -13.46
CA TYR A 15 -1.04 3.00 -13.20
C TYR A 15 0.48 3.03 -13.03
N ASP A 16 1.19 3.65 -13.95
CA ASP A 16 2.66 3.62 -13.94
C ASP A 16 3.25 4.36 -12.75
N ARG A 17 2.63 5.47 -12.38
CA ARG A 17 3.05 6.25 -11.21
C ARG A 17 2.86 5.44 -9.92
N ALA A 18 1.73 4.75 -9.81
CA ALA A 18 1.45 3.90 -8.65
C ALA A 18 2.39 2.68 -8.60
N ILE A 19 2.64 2.06 -9.75
CA ILE A 19 3.59 0.94 -9.85
C ILE A 19 4.98 1.38 -9.41
N ASP A 20 5.44 2.54 -9.90
CA ASP A 20 6.77 3.04 -9.53
C ASP A 20 6.91 3.20 -8.01
N PHE A 21 5.91 3.77 -7.36
CA PHE A 21 5.94 3.94 -5.91
C PHE A 21 5.94 2.59 -5.19
N TYR A 22 4.96 1.75 -5.47
CA TYR A 22 4.78 0.51 -4.71
C TYR A 22 5.86 -0.53 -5.00
N ILE A 23 6.33 -0.63 -6.23
CA ILE A 23 7.34 -1.63 -6.61
C ILE A 23 8.75 -1.12 -6.34
N ASN A 24 9.07 0.10 -6.79
CA ASN A 24 10.45 0.59 -6.73
C ASN A 24 10.79 1.25 -5.39
N LYS A 25 9.83 1.82 -4.69
CA LYS A 25 10.09 2.49 -3.41
C LYS A 25 9.71 1.64 -2.20
N LEU A 26 8.54 1.01 -2.20
CA LEU A 26 8.12 0.13 -1.12
C LEU A 26 8.58 -1.32 -1.29
N HIS A 27 9.08 -1.67 -2.47
CA HIS A 27 9.56 -3.02 -2.79
C HIS A 27 8.48 -4.10 -2.75
N PHE A 28 7.24 -3.71 -3.09
CA PHE A 28 6.17 -4.67 -3.31
C PHE A 28 6.46 -5.46 -4.61
N VAL A 29 5.73 -6.53 -4.82
CA VAL A 29 5.86 -7.39 -5.98
C VAL A 29 4.74 -7.12 -6.96
N LEU A 30 5.09 -6.92 -8.24
CA LEU A 30 4.11 -6.81 -9.32
C LEU A 30 3.68 -8.22 -9.72
N ILE A 31 2.43 -8.57 -9.44
CA ILE A 31 1.89 -9.91 -9.72
C ILE A 31 1.38 -10.00 -11.14
N GLU A 32 0.68 -8.97 -11.61
CA GLU A 32 0.11 -8.94 -12.93
C GLU A 32 -0.01 -7.51 -13.44
N ASP A 33 0.21 -7.32 -14.75
CA ASP A 33 0.00 -6.03 -15.41
C ASP A 33 -0.47 -6.35 -16.84
N THR A 34 -1.78 -6.38 -17.04
CA THR A 34 -2.40 -6.76 -18.30
C THR A 34 -3.22 -5.61 -18.84
N ILE A 35 -2.95 -5.21 -20.08
CA ILE A 35 -3.74 -4.19 -20.78
C ILE A 35 -5.07 -4.81 -21.19
N LEU A 36 -6.18 -4.23 -20.73
CA LEU A 36 -7.52 -4.69 -21.06
C LEU A 36 -8.10 -3.92 -22.25
N ASN A 37 -7.87 -2.63 -22.31
CA ASN A 37 -8.28 -1.78 -23.43
C ASN A 37 -7.44 -0.48 -23.41
N GLU A 38 -7.83 0.52 -24.18
CA GLU A 38 -7.07 1.78 -24.32
C GLU A 38 -6.92 2.56 -23.02
N THR A 39 -7.84 2.39 -22.07
CA THR A 39 -7.88 3.18 -20.83
C THR A 39 -7.74 2.35 -19.56
N LYS A 40 -7.83 1.03 -19.66
CA LYS A 40 -7.90 0.16 -18.48
C LYS A 40 -6.86 -0.95 -18.52
N ARG A 41 -6.19 -1.14 -17.38
CA ARG A 41 -5.24 -2.22 -17.14
C ARG A 41 -5.66 -3.00 -15.91
N TRP A 42 -5.27 -4.26 -15.87
CA TRP A 42 -5.43 -5.13 -14.71
C TRP A 42 -4.07 -5.21 -14.03
N VAL A 43 -3.89 -4.41 -12.98
CA VAL A 43 -2.61 -4.29 -12.28
C VAL A 43 -2.77 -4.77 -10.86
N VAL A 44 -2.06 -5.84 -10.51
CA VAL A 44 -2.14 -6.47 -9.19
C VAL A 44 -0.76 -6.48 -8.56
N ILE A 45 -0.68 -6.01 -7.34
CA ILE A 45 0.55 -5.97 -6.54
C ILE A 45 0.31 -6.64 -5.19
N LYS A 46 1.38 -7.00 -4.49
CA LYS A 46 1.31 -7.46 -3.11
C LYS A 46 2.62 -7.16 -2.39
N PRO A 47 2.61 -7.04 -1.05
CA PRO A 47 3.85 -6.97 -0.29
C PRO A 47 4.70 -8.23 -0.50
N LYS A 48 6.00 -8.12 -0.30
CA LYS A 48 6.87 -9.29 -0.23
C LYS A 48 6.53 -10.10 1.01
N GLY A 49 6.54 -11.41 0.88
CA GLY A 49 6.27 -12.31 1.99
C GLY A 49 5.23 -13.36 1.64
N ASP A 50 4.78 -14.09 2.65
CA ASP A 50 3.91 -15.24 2.47
C ASP A 50 2.42 -14.90 2.46
N GLY A 51 2.05 -13.67 2.80
CA GLY A 51 0.67 -13.24 2.76
C GLY A 51 0.11 -13.30 1.33
N GLU A 52 -1.16 -13.68 1.19
CA GLU A 52 -1.76 -13.89 -0.12
C GLU A 52 -2.74 -12.80 -0.54
N CYS A 53 -3.09 -11.88 0.36
CA CYS A 53 -3.98 -10.79 0.01
C CYS A 53 -3.26 -9.81 -0.93
N LYS A 54 -3.89 -9.53 -2.07
CA LYS A 54 -3.33 -8.69 -3.11
C LYS A 54 -4.05 -7.35 -3.17
N ILE A 55 -3.44 -6.41 -3.86
CA ILE A 55 -4.01 -5.08 -4.08
C ILE A 55 -4.17 -4.88 -5.58
N LEU A 56 -5.40 -4.57 -6.01
CA LEU A 56 -5.68 -4.17 -7.37
C LEU A 56 -5.52 -2.65 -7.47
N LEU A 57 -4.60 -2.17 -8.29
CA LEU A 57 -4.47 -0.75 -8.57
C LEU A 57 -5.55 -0.37 -9.59
N ALA A 58 -6.55 0.40 -9.15
CA ALA A 58 -7.71 0.73 -9.97
C ALA A 58 -7.68 2.21 -10.34
N LYS A 59 -7.44 2.51 -11.62
CA LYS A 59 -7.43 3.89 -12.08
C LYS A 59 -8.83 4.49 -12.00
N ALA A 60 -8.93 5.66 -11.39
CA ALA A 60 -10.21 6.38 -11.26
C ALA A 60 -10.83 6.62 -12.65
N ALA A 61 -12.08 6.20 -12.83
CA ALA A 61 -12.78 6.28 -14.12
C ALA A 61 -13.77 7.43 -14.21
N ASN A 62 -14.07 8.10 -13.09
CA ASN A 62 -15.03 9.20 -13.05
C ASN A 62 -14.69 10.14 -11.88
N ASP A 63 -15.43 11.24 -11.77
CA ASP A 63 -15.16 12.26 -10.76
C ASP A 63 -15.36 11.74 -9.32
N GLU A 64 -16.36 10.91 -9.10
CA GLU A 64 -16.60 10.30 -7.79
C GLU A 64 -15.40 9.46 -7.35
N GLN A 65 -14.88 8.62 -8.23
CA GLN A 65 -13.71 7.80 -7.93
C GLN A 65 -12.47 8.66 -7.72
N LYS A 66 -12.31 9.75 -8.46
CA LYS A 66 -11.17 10.66 -8.29
C LYS A 66 -11.13 11.27 -6.89
N THR A 67 -12.28 11.47 -6.24
CA THR A 67 -12.34 12.01 -4.88
C THR A 67 -11.77 11.04 -3.85
N ARG A 68 -11.62 9.77 -4.21
CA ARG A 68 -11.10 8.74 -3.30
C ARG A 68 -9.58 8.58 -3.40
N ILE A 69 -8.93 9.14 -4.39
CA ILE A 69 -7.47 9.09 -4.51
C ILE A 69 -6.86 9.78 -3.29
N GLY A 70 -6.07 9.02 -2.49
CA GLY A 70 -5.51 9.54 -1.24
C GLY A 70 -6.51 9.70 -0.10
N ASN A 71 -7.75 9.30 -0.31
CA ASN A 71 -8.84 9.49 0.64
C ASN A 71 -9.76 8.26 0.68
N GLN A 72 -9.16 7.08 0.68
CA GLN A 72 -9.90 5.81 0.65
C GLN A 72 -10.78 5.64 1.89
N THR A 73 -10.35 6.17 3.03
CA THR A 73 -11.00 5.98 4.32
C THR A 73 -11.46 7.28 4.98
N GLY A 74 -11.39 8.40 4.27
CA GLY A 74 -11.76 9.70 4.85
C GLY A 74 -10.82 10.19 5.94
N GLY A 75 -9.54 9.80 5.90
CA GLY A 75 -8.53 10.29 6.83
C GLY A 75 -8.09 9.30 7.90
N ARG A 76 -8.64 8.10 7.90
CA ARG A 76 -8.16 7.04 8.80
C ARG A 76 -7.03 6.27 8.15
N VAL A 77 -6.29 5.51 8.97
CA VAL A 77 -5.36 4.51 8.45
C VAL A 77 -6.13 3.56 7.55
N PHE A 78 -5.63 3.38 6.34
CA PHE A 78 -6.29 2.55 5.34
C PHE A 78 -5.81 1.10 5.41
N LEU A 79 -4.51 0.89 5.52
CA LEU A 79 -3.91 -0.44 5.48
C LEU A 79 -2.96 -0.67 6.65
N PHE A 80 -2.90 -1.91 7.09
CA PHE A 80 -2.02 -2.37 8.17
C PHE A 80 -1.06 -3.37 7.56
N LEU A 81 0.22 -3.04 7.54
CA LEU A 81 1.27 -3.87 6.96
C LEU A 81 2.14 -4.45 8.06
N HIS A 82 2.19 -5.76 8.17
CA HIS A 82 3.09 -6.42 9.10
C HIS A 82 4.46 -6.60 8.46
N THR A 83 5.50 -6.42 9.25
CA THR A 83 6.88 -6.64 8.83
C THR A 83 7.64 -7.44 9.88
N ASP A 84 8.69 -8.12 9.46
CA ASP A 84 9.59 -8.82 10.37
C ASP A 84 10.73 -7.92 10.87
N ASP A 85 10.92 -6.73 10.27
CA ASP A 85 12.01 -5.82 10.65
C ASP A 85 11.63 -4.38 10.33
N LEU A 86 11.05 -3.70 11.32
CA LEU A 86 10.60 -2.32 11.16
C LEU A 86 11.77 -1.35 10.98
N ASP A 87 12.89 -1.57 11.64
CA ASP A 87 14.05 -0.68 11.52
C ASP A 87 14.61 -0.69 10.10
N ARG A 88 14.70 -1.86 9.48
CA ARG A 88 15.11 -2.00 8.07
C ARG A 88 14.15 -1.23 7.16
N ASP A 89 12.86 -1.43 7.35
CA ASP A 89 11.84 -0.81 6.50
C ASP A 89 11.78 0.70 6.71
N TYR A 90 11.97 1.17 7.93
CA TYR A 90 12.03 2.59 8.22
C TYR A 90 13.19 3.27 7.46
N LYS A 91 14.35 2.64 7.43
CA LYS A 91 15.49 3.16 6.66
C LYS A 91 15.16 3.24 5.18
N ASN A 92 14.44 2.25 4.64
CA ASN A 92 14.01 2.27 3.25
C ASN A 92 13.03 3.40 2.97
N LEU A 93 12.09 3.65 3.86
CA LEU A 93 11.14 4.77 3.72
C LEU A 93 11.89 6.10 3.68
N GLN A 94 12.87 6.27 4.55
CA GLN A 94 13.69 7.49 4.58
C GLN A 94 14.54 7.63 3.31
N LEU A 95 15.12 6.54 2.82
CA LEU A 95 15.93 6.54 1.60
C LEU A 95 15.15 7.02 0.39
N HIS A 96 13.87 6.71 0.31
CA HIS A 96 13.00 7.07 -0.81
C HIS A 96 12.15 8.31 -0.55
N ASP A 97 12.45 9.07 0.50
CA ASP A 97 11.74 10.31 0.86
C ASP A 97 10.24 10.11 1.04
N ILE A 98 9.84 8.94 1.53
CA ILE A 98 8.44 8.64 1.84
C ILE A 98 8.07 9.35 3.13
N LYS A 99 6.94 10.06 3.12
CA LYS A 99 6.54 10.87 4.25
C LYS A 99 6.13 10.02 5.45
N ILE A 100 6.80 10.26 6.58
CA ILE A 100 6.49 9.62 7.85
C ILE A 100 5.51 10.53 8.60
N ILE A 101 4.32 10.03 8.87
CA ILE A 101 3.28 10.76 9.58
C ILE A 101 3.48 10.62 11.08
N ARG A 102 3.85 9.41 11.53
CA ARG A 102 4.16 9.12 12.92
C ARG A 102 5.44 8.30 12.97
N PRO A 103 6.48 8.80 13.68
CA PRO A 103 7.76 8.09 13.73
C PRO A 103 7.65 6.77 14.51
N PRO A 104 8.64 5.87 14.38
CA PRO A 104 8.63 4.62 15.10
C PRO A 104 8.41 4.79 16.59
N CYS A 105 7.54 3.98 17.17
CA CYS A 105 7.32 3.91 18.60
C CYS A 105 7.02 2.48 19.03
N ILE A 106 7.20 2.21 20.32
CA ILE A 106 6.95 0.90 20.89
C ILE A 106 5.59 0.92 21.59
N GLU A 107 4.73 -0.01 21.17
CA GLU A 107 3.42 -0.22 21.77
C GLU A 107 3.35 -1.62 22.40
N ALA A 108 2.26 -1.89 23.14
CA ALA A 108 2.09 -3.20 23.77
C ALA A 108 2.09 -4.36 22.75
N PHE A 109 1.60 -4.10 21.54
CA PHE A 109 1.49 -5.12 20.48
C PHE A 109 2.72 -5.22 19.58
N GLY A 110 3.68 -4.31 19.69
CA GLY A 110 4.89 -4.32 18.87
C GLY A 110 5.41 -2.92 18.58
N LYS A 111 6.29 -2.83 17.58
CA LYS A 111 6.80 -1.56 17.08
C LYS A 111 5.91 -1.10 15.92
N VAL A 112 5.62 0.20 15.87
CA VAL A 112 4.73 0.75 14.83
C VAL A 112 5.22 2.11 14.36
N LEU A 113 5.00 2.38 13.07
CA LEU A 113 5.10 3.71 12.50
C LEU A 113 3.94 3.92 11.53
N VAL A 114 3.66 5.16 11.18
CA VAL A 114 2.66 5.49 10.16
C VAL A 114 3.35 6.26 9.05
N PHE A 115 3.16 5.81 7.82
CA PHE A 115 3.62 6.55 6.64
C PHE A 115 2.45 6.76 5.69
N GLU A 116 2.64 7.65 4.71
CA GLU A 116 1.64 7.82 3.66
C GLU A 116 2.23 7.42 2.30
N ASP A 117 1.36 6.93 1.43
CA ASP A 117 1.77 6.64 0.06
C ASP A 117 1.83 7.94 -0.76
N LEU A 118 2.10 7.82 -2.07
CA LEU A 118 2.25 8.99 -2.94
C LEU A 118 0.99 9.84 -3.06
N TYR A 119 -0.16 9.29 -2.68
CA TYR A 119 -1.45 9.98 -2.73
C TYR A 119 -1.91 10.53 -1.39
N GLY A 120 -1.24 10.13 -0.29
CA GLY A 120 -1.63 10.49 1.06
C GLY A 120 -2.44 9.43 1.79
N ASN A 121 -2.59 8.23 1.24
CA ASN A 121 -3.21 7.13 1.97
C ASN A 121 -2.32 6.72 3.14
N LEU A 122 -2.90 6.54 4.32
CA LEU A 122 -2.15 6.23 5.54
C LEU A 122 -1.99 4.73 5.72
N TRP A 123 -0.76 4.33 6.04
CA TRP A 123 -0.39 2.96 6.30
C TRP A 123 0.21 2.83 7.70
N ASP A 124 -0.31 1.88 8.49
CA ASP A 124 0.38 1.42 9.70
C ASP A 124 1.37 0.34 9.31
N LEU A 125 2.64 0.56 9.63
CA LEU A 125 3.66 -0.49 9.50
C LEU A 125 3.96 -1.02 10.89
N ILE A 126 3.75 -2.31 11.09
CA ILE A 126 3.80 -2.94 12.40
C ILE A 126 4.75 -4.15 12.39
N GLU A 127 5.71 -4.14 13.31
CA GLU A 127 6.49 -5.34 13.61
C GLU A 127 5.85 -5.95 14.86
N PRO A 128 5.05 -7.02 14.70
CA PRO A 128 4.34 -7.60 15.84
C PRO A 128 5.30 -8.12 16.89
N LYS A 129 4.88 -8.03 18.13
CA LYS A 129 5.64 -8.58 19.26
C LYS A 129 5.48 -10.10 19.27
N ASN A 130 6.60 -10.81 19.43
CA ASN A 130 6.60 -12.27 19.49
C ASN A 130 6.18 -12.78 20.86
#